data_ae14a34758fe0f80dd58cf3a3b71ca6e
#
_entry.id   ae14a34758fe0f80dd58cf3a3b71ca6e
#
_cell.length_a   1.000
_cell.length_b   1.000
_cell.length_c   1.000
_cell.angle_alpha   90.00
_cell.angle_beta   90.00
_cell.angle_gamma   90.00
#
_symmetry.space_group_name_H-M   'P 1'
#
loop_
_entity.id
_entity.type
_entity.pdbx_description
1 polymer ?
#
loop_
_entity_poly.entity_id
_entity_poly.type
_entity_poly.pdbx_seq_one_letter_code
_entity_poly.pdbx_strand_id
1 'polypeptide(L)'
;MYSKKLFVLLILFVGAISISGCSDECSSYSKYSCKEIQKATYNTYFYYPNGNGEYLGVAIGLSQCGALAHNFSASKNLSRNNDWSYICCMKAEGSECLEKHR
;
A
#
# COMPACT_ATOMS: atom_id res chain seq x y z
N MET A 1 -3.93 12.42 48.39
CA MET A 1 -2.94 11.58 48.11
C MET A 1 -3.35 10.37 47.40
N TYR A 2 -4.45 9.95 47.58
CA TYR A 2 -4.87 8.90 46.94
C TYR A 2 -5.37 9.12 45.61
N SER A 3 -5.54 10.30 45.14
CA SER A 3 -5.90 10.62 43.75
C SER A 3 -4.84 10.17 42.84
N LYS A 4 -3.65 9.95 43.34
CA LYS A 4 -2.65 9.42 42.53
C LYS A 4 -2.98 8.12 41.97
N LYS A 5 -3.66 7.29 42.70
CA LYS A 5 -3.94 6.02 42.21
C LYS A 5 -4.93 6.06 41.12
N LEU A 6 -5.86 6.95 41.22
CA LEU A 6 -6.81 7.09 40.17
C LEU A 6 -6.14 7.53 38.90
N PHE A 7 -5.19 8.39 39.06
CA PHE A 7 -4.49 8.89 37.91
C PHE A 7 -3.80 7.77 37.18
N VAL A 8 -3.25 6.85 37.89
CA VAL A 8 -2.56 5.76 37.24
C VAL A 8 -3.54 4.90 36.50
N LEU A 9 -4.71 4.69 37.01
CA LEU A 9 -5.66 3.91 36.32
C LEU A 9 -6.06 4.54 35.02
N LEU A 10 -6.19 5.82 34.98
CA LEU A 10 -6.54 6.48 33.77
C LEU A 10 -5.51 6.29 32.71
N ILE A 11 -4.28 6.29 33.09
CA ILE A 11 -3.22 6.10 32.14
C ILE A 11 -3.31 4.75 31.52
N LEU A 12 -3.64 3.75 32.30
CA LEU A 12 -3.76 2.43 31.79
C LEU A 12 -4.89 2.32 30.79
N PHE A 13 -5.98 3.00 31.03
CA PHE A 13 -7.05 2.97 30.12
C PHE A 13 -6.67 3.54 28.80
N VAL A 14 -5.98 4.64 28.78
CA VAL A 14 -5.59 5.27 27.56
C VAL A 14 -4.69 4.33 26.77
N GLY A 15 -3.83 3.65 27.46
CA GLY A 15 -2.96 2.72 26.78
C GLY A 15 -3.73 1.60 26.11
N ALA A 16 -4.72 1.10 26.79
CA ALA A 16 -5.50 0.03 26.23
C ALA A 16 -6.26 0.47 25.00
N ILE A 17 -6.78 1.66 25.03
CA ILE A 17 -7.50 2.17 23.88
C ILE A 17 -6.58 2.31 22.70
N SER A 18 -5.39 2.79 22.92
CA SER A 18 -4.46 2.92 21.84
C SER A 18 -4.18 1.60 21.18
N ILE A 19 -4.01 0.58 21.96
CA ILE A 19 -3.72 -0.71 21.42
C ILE A 19 -4.88 -1.22 20.62
N SER A 20 -6.08 -1.06 21.09
CA SER A 20 -7.19 -1.60 20.38
C SER A 20 -7.44 -0.82 19.10
N GLY A 21 -6.89 0.39 18.98
CA GLY A 21 -7.05 1.15 17.77
C GLY A 21 -6.10 0.75 16.69
N CYS A 22 -5.28 -0.26 16.90
CA CYS A 22 -4.31 -0.65 15.91
C CYS A 22 -4.82 -1.68 14.92
N SER A 23 -6.09 -1.72 14.65
CA SER A 23 -6.57 -2.66 13.66
C SER A 23 -6.01 -2.25 12.30
N ASP A 24 -5.57 -3.24 11.56
CA ASP A 24 -4.95 -3.01 10.28
C ASP A 24 -6.01 -3.08 9.20
N GLU A 25 -6.35 -1.94 8.60
CA GLU A 25 -7.41 -1.91 7.62
C GLU A 25 -7.05 -2.64 6.34
N CYS A 26 -5.81 -2.99 6.13
CA CYS A 26 -5.43 -3.73 4.95
C CYS A 26 -5.85 -5.19 5.03
N SER A 27 -6.17 -5.67 6.21
CA SER A 27 -6.55 -7.08 6.37
C SER A 27 -7.86 -7.41 5.68
N SER A 28 -8.61 -6.42 5.27
CA SER A 28 -9.87 -6.68 4.58
C SER A 28 -9.65 -7.09 3.12
N TYR A 29 -8.48 -6.84 2.55
CA TYR A 29 -8.23 -7.19 1.15
C TYR A 29 -6.87 -7.83 0.92
N SER A 30 -6.10 -8.05 1.95
CA SER A 30 -4.79 -8.68 1.83
C SER A 30 -4.50 -9.53 3.05
N LYS A 31 -3.71 -10.55 2.88
CA LYS A 31 -3.26 -11.34 4.02
C LYS A 31 -2.03 -10.71 4.65
N TYR A 32 -1.51 -9.64 4.06
CA TYR A 32 -0.35 -8.94 4.59
C TYR A 32 -0.79 -7.66 5.29
N SER A 33 -0.01 -7.21 6.27
CA SER A 33 -0.30 -5.99 6.99
C SER A 33 -0.06 -4.78 6.07
N CYS A 34 -0.61 -3.65 6.43
CA CYS A 34 -0.37 -2.43 5.66
C CYS A 34 1.12 -2.13 5.60
N LYS A 35 1.83 -2.38 6.68
CA LYS A 35 3.25 -2.14 6.72
C LYS A 35 4.00 -3.04 5.74
N GLU A 36 3.60 -4.30 5.67
CA GLU A 36 4.22 -5.22 4.73
C GLU A 36 3.91 -4.85 3.29
N ILE A 37 2.67 -4.46 3.02
CA ILE A 37 2.26 -4.03 1.69
C ILE A 37 3.07 -2.82 1.25
N GLN A 38 3.34 -1.90 2.16
CA GLN A 38 4.08 -0.69 1.82
C GLN A 38 5.57 -0.94 1.55
N LYS A 39 6.08 -2.09 1.99
CA LYS A 39 7.50 -2.40 1.82
C LYS A 39 7.78 -3.55 0.88
N ALA A 40 6.75 -4.19 0.38
CA ALA A 40 6.91 -5.36 -0.47
C ALA A 40 7.54 -4.98 -1.82
N THR A 41 7.96 -5.99 -2.54
CA THR A 41 8.50 -5.82 -3.89
C THR A 41 7.38 -6.04 -4.88
N TYR A 42 7.33 -5.21 -5.89
CA TYR A 42 6.25 -5.27 -6.88
C TYR A 42 6.78 -5.29 -8.30
N ASN A 43 6.08 -6.01 -9.17
CA ASN A 43 6.24 -5.87 -10.60
C ASN A 43 5.23 -4.82 -11.03
N THR A 44 5.66 -3.81 -11.76
CA THR A 44 4.82 -2.70 -12.15
C THR A 44 4.39 -2.84 -13.60
N TYR A 45 3.09 -2.84 -13.84
CA TYR A 45 2.54 -2.91 -15.19
C TYR A 45 1.71 -1.68 -15.47
N PHE A 46 1.88 -1.13 -16.65
CA PHE A 46 1.15 0.05 -17.10
C PHE A 46 0.22 -0.36 -18.23
N TYR A 47 -0.99 0.21 -18.25
CA TYR A 47 -1.94 -0.08 -19.30
C TYR A 47 -2.33 1.20 -20.01
N TYR A 48 -2.12 1.23 -21.32
CA TYR A 48 -2.46 2.38 -22.17
C TYR A 48 -3.97 2.51 -22.30
N PRO A 49 -4.46 3.66 -22.72
CA PRO A 49 -5.90 3.82 -22.93
C PRO A 49 -6.52 2.79 -23.87
N ASN A 50 -5.75 2.25 -24.79
CA ASN A 50 -6.27 1.23 -25.70
C ASN A 50 -6.22 -0.17 -25.10
N GLY A 51 -5.80 -0.30 -23.85
CA GLY A 51 -5.76 -1.59 -23.16
C GLY A 51 -4.45 -2.34 -23.27
N ASN A 52 -3.52 -1.88 -24.09
CA ASN A 52 -2.23 -2.55 -24.20
C ASN A 52 -1.44 -2.37 -22.91
N GLY A 53 -0.73 -3.40 -22.51
CA GLY A 53 0.05 -3.36 -21.28
C GLY A 53 1.53 -3.27 -21.55
N GLU A 54 2.24 -2.70 -20.59
CA GLU A 54 3.70 -2.62 -20.66
C GLU A 54 4.30 -2.82 -19.27
N TYR A 55 5.32 -3.66 -19.19
CA TYR A 55 5.99 -3.92 -17.93
C TYR A 55 7.03 -2.83 -17.68
N LEU A 56 6.95 -2.18 -16.53
CA LEU A 56 7.83 -1.06 -16.21
C LEU A 56 8.99 -1.42 -15.31
N GLY A 57 9.00 -2.63 -14.75
CA GLY A 57 10.10 -3.04 -13.89
C GLY A 57 9.65 -3.28 -12.46
N VAL A 58 10.63 -3.55 -11.62
CA VAL A 58 10.41 -3.88 -10.23
C VAL A 58 10.48 -2.61 -9.38
N ALA A 59 9.56 -2.50 -8.43
CA ALA A 59 9.55 -1.39 -7.48
C ALA A 59 9.54 -1.95 -6.07
N ILE A 60 10.08 -1.19 -5.12
CA ILE A 60 10.04 -1.55 -3.72
C ILE A 60 9.07 -0.62 -3.04
N GLY A 61 7.93 -1.17 -2.61
CA GLY A 61 6.87 -0.40 -1.97
C GLY A 61 5.85 0.13 -2.96
N LEU A 62 4.62 0.30 -2.49
CA LEU A 62 3.54 0.80 -3.34
C LEU A 62 3.80 2.22 -3.83
N SER A 63 4.42 3.03 -2.99
CA SER A 63 4.70 4.40 -3.37
C SER A 63 5.62 4.46 -4.58
N GLN A 64 6.67 3.66 -4.59
CA GLN A 64 7.58 3.64 -5.71
C GLN A 64 6.92 3.04 -6.95
N CYS A 65 6.10 2.01 -6.77
CA CYS A 65 5.39 1.41 -7.89
C CYS A 65 4.47 2.44 -8.55
N GLY A 66 3.72 3.19 -7.75
CA GLY A 66 2.86 4.23 -8.29
C GLY A 66 3.65 5.32 -9.00
N ALA A 67 4.81 5.70 -8.44
CA ALA A 67 5.65 6.72 -9.03
C ALA A 67 6.16 6.28 -10.40
N LEU A 68 6.54 5.01 -10.54
CA LEU A 68 6.97 4.51 -11.84
C LEU A 68 5.87 4.67 -12.88
N ALA A 69 4.64 4.31 -12.51
CA ALA A 69 3.52 4.38 -13.44
C ALA A 69 3.20 5.82 -13.81
N HIS A 70 3.16 6.72 -12.83
CA HIS A 70 2.84 8.11 -13.10
C HIS A 70 3.94 8.80 -13.92
N ASN A 71 5.19 8.49 -13.63
CA ASN A 71 6.28 9.07 -14.39
C ASN A 71 6.27 8.55 -15.82
N PHE A 72 5.92 7.29 -16.00
CA PHE A 72 5.83 6.72 -17.33
C PHE A 72 4.71 7.38 -18.13
N SER A 73 3.56 7.59 -17.51
CA SER A 73 2.44 8.24 -18.20
C SER A 73 2.84 9.65 -18.64
N ALA A 74 3.58 10.36 -17.80
CA ALA A 74 4.03 11.69 -18.14
C ALA A 74 5.01 11.66 -19.32
N SER A 75 5.89 10.65 -19.35
CA SER A 75 6.83 10.53 -20.45
C SER A 75 6.16 10.21 -21.77
N LYS A 76 4.94 9.68 -21.72
CA LYS A 76 4.17 9.39 -22.91
C LYS A 76 3.13 10.47 -23.21
N ASN A 77 3.23 11.59 -22.50
CA ASN A 77 2.30 12.71 -22.64
C ASN A 77 0.85 12.34 -22.36
N LEU A 78 0.64 11.42 -21.43
CA LEU A 78 -0.70 11.05 -21.03
C LEU A 78 -1.06 11.81 -19.77
N SER A 79 -2.22 12.46 -19.76
CA SER A 79 -2.65 13.23 -18.61
C SER A 79 -3.46 12.35 -17.69
N ARG A 80 -3.78 12.86 -16.51
CA ARG A 80 -4.61 12.13 -15.60
C ARG A 80 -5.98 11.81 -16.14
N ASN A 81 -6.44 12.60 -17.08
CA ASN A 81 -7.77 12.40 -17.67
C ASN A 81 -7.79 11.40 -18.81
N ASN A 82 -6.64 10.86 -19.19
CA ASN A 82 -6.62 9.79 -20.17
C ASN A 82 -6.95 8.49 -19.43
N ASP A 83 -7.49 7.53 -20.12
CA ASP A 83 -7.93 6.28 -19.51
C ASP A 83 -6.80 5.28 -19.36
N TRP A 84 -5.68 5.71 -18.84
CA TRP A 84 -4.60 4.78 -18.54
C TRP A 84 -4.71 4.28 -17.12
N SER A 85 -4.11 3.15 -16.85
CA SER A 85 -4.13 2.60 -15.51
C SER A 85 -2.84 1.85 -15.23
N TYR A 86 -2.68 1.33 -14.02
CA TYR A 86 -1.52 0.54 -13.67
C TYR A 86 -1.86 -0.44 -12.58
N ILE A 87 -1.01 -1.44 -12.44
CA ILE A 87 -1.15 -2.44 -11.40
C ILE A 87 0.22 -2.69 -10.79
N CYS A 88 0.24 -2.82 -9.47
CA CYS A 88 1.42 -3.21 -8.73
C CYS A 88 1.22 -4.66 -8.30
N CYS A 89 1.94 -5.57 -8.93
CA CYS A 89 1.83 -7.00 -8.65
C CYS A 89 2.83 -7.39 -7.58
N MET A 90 2.34 -7.79 -6.42
CA MET A 90 3.21 -8.14 -5.30
C MET A 90 3.98 -9.42 -5.60
N LYS A 91 5.30 -9.33 -5.52
CA LYS A 91 6.16 -10.50 -5.67
C LYS A 91 6.38 -11.06 -4.28
N ALA A 92 5.87 -12.24 -4.04
CA ALA A 92 6.03 -12.87 -2.73
C ALA A 92 5.77 -14.36 -2.86
N GLU A 93 6.32 -15.11 -1.95
CA GLU A 93 6.06 -16.55 -1.86
C GLU A 93 6.29 -17.30 -3.17
N GLY A 94 7.29 -16.86 -3.92
CA GLY A 94 7.60 -17.51 -5.19
C GLY A 94 6.75 -17.09 -6.36
N SER A 95 5.81 -16.16 -6.15
CA SER A 95 4.91 -15.71 -7.19
C SER A 95 5.34 -14.34 -7.73
N GLU A 96 5.16 -14.14 -9.03
CA GLU A 96 5.45 -12.84 -9.65
C GLU A 96 4.28 -11.88 -9.48
N CYS A 97 3.11 -12.38 -9.11
CA CYS A 97 1.97 -11.53 -8.85
C CYS A 97 1.01 -12.23 -7.89
N LEU A 98 1.36 -12.20 -6.61
CA LEU A 98 0.55 -12.83 -5.59
C LEU A 98 -0.71 -12.02 -5.29
N GLU A 99 -0.57 -10.70 -5.24
CA GLU A 99 -1.68 -9.78 -5.02
C GLU A 99 -1.53 -8.58 -5.93
N LYS A 100 -2.64 -8.02 -6.39
CA LYS A 100 -2.63 -6.84 -7.23
C LYS A 100 -3.05 -5.63 -6.41
N HIS A 101 -2.24 -4.56 -6.49
CA HIS A 101 -2.51 -3.33 -5.76
C HIS A 101 -2.34 -2.14 -6.70
N ARG A 102 -2.87 -0.97 -6.28
CA ARG A 102 -2.58 0.30 -6.96
C ARG A 102 -2.80 1.47 -6.02
#